data_c3a1a1ffa2ad90a5147951b4a4c8dbb4
#
_entry.id   c3a1a1ffa2ad90a5147951b4a4c8dbb4
#
_cell.length_a   1.000
_cell.length_b   1.000
_cell.length_c   1.000
_cell.angle_alpha   90.00
_cell.angle_beta   90.00
_cell.angle_gamma   90.00
#
_symmetry.space_group_name_H-M   'P 1'
#
loop_
_entity.id
_entity.type
_entity.pdbx_description
1 polymer ?
#
loop_
_entity_poly.entity_id
_entity_poly.type
_entity_poly.pdbx_seq_one_letter_code
_entity_poly.pdbx_strand_id
1 'polypeptide(L)'
;MQTRKVGSLRVSVVGLGCNNFGWRIDAEASAKVIDTAIESGVTFFDTADRYGKGQSEDFLGRALGKRRDQVILATKFGMEMEKGQQGASPKYVLEAVDASLRRLRTDRIDLYQLHQPDPKTPITDTLGTLDELVRAGKVREIGCSNFSIAQIREATDASQGRAQFVSVQNEFSLFHREPETNGVLPECERRRLAFLPYFPLASGLLTAKYREGKKLPEGSRAADGWGPKVFTEQNLAIVELLIEFAESKGHTILELAFSWLLSHKPVASVIAGASKPEKIRANAKAADWQLAADDLAQIDAIMRSG
;
A
#
# COMPACT_ATOMS: atom_id res chain seq x y z
N MET A 1 -8.45 9.62 -13.67
CA MET A 1 -8.14 9.01 -12.35
C MET A 1 -8.57 9.96 -11.24
N GLN A 2 -9.41 9.50 -10.32
CA GLN A 2 -9.82 10.27 -9.14
C GLN A 2 -8.64 10.43 -8.16
N THR A 3 -8.71 11.44 -7.28
CA THR A 3 -7.67 11.70 -6.27
C THR A 3 -8.29 11.93 -4.89
N ARG A 4 -7.57 11.52 -3.83
CA ARG A 4 -7.92 11.78 -2.43
C ARG A 4 -6.71 12.39 -1.69
N LYS A 5 -6.94 12.89 -0.47
CA LYS A 5 -5.89 13.54 0.32
C LYS A 5 -5.19 12.54 1.25
N VAL A 6 -3.88 12.72 1.39
CA VAL A 6 -3.02 12.12 2.42
C VAL A 6 -2.24 13.29 3.06
N GLY A 7 -2.73 13.81 4.18
CA GLY A 7 -2.23 15.09 4.70
C GLY A 7 -2.39 16.23 3.69
N SER A 8 -1.31 16.90 3.36
CA SER A 8 -1.25 17.95 2.32
C SER A 8 -1.14 17.38 0.90
N LEU A 9 -0.82 16.08 0.76
CA LEU A 9 -0.62 15.42 -0.53
C LEU A 9 -1.95 15.09 -1.20
N ARG A 10 -1.97 15.13 -2.53
CA ARG A 10 -3.08 14.67 -3.34
C ARG A 10 -2.63 13.45 -4.16
N VAL A 11 -3.16 12.28 -3.84
CA VAL A 11 -2.77 11.01 -4.44
C VAL A 11 -3.88 10.43 -5.33
N SER A 12 -3.52 9.70 -6.38
CA SER A 12 -4.48 8.90 -7.15
C SER A 12 -5.10 7.81 -6.26
N VAL A 13 -6.40 7.51 -6.44
CA VAL A 13 -7.10 6.47 -5.67
C VAL A 13 -6.56 5.05 -5.93
N VAL A 14 -5.79 4.89 -7.00
CA VAL A 14 -4.99 3.69 -7.29
C VAL A 14 -3.53 4.04 -7.11
N GLY A 15 -2.82 3.29 -6.27
CA GLY A 15 -1.39 3.41 -6.05
C GLY A 15 -0.61 2.23 -6.64
N LEU A 16 0.60 2.47 -7.09
CA LEU A 16 1.54 1.42 -7.52
C LEU A 16 2.38 0.96 -6.33
N GLY A 17 2.17 -0.29 -5.90
CA GLY A 17 3.05 -0.97 -4.95
C GLY A 17 4.29 -1.54 -5.66
N CYS A 18 5.47 -1.11 -5.24
CA CYS A 18 6.75 -1.41 -5.89
C CYS A 18 7.50 -2.60 -5.27
N ASN A 19 6.85 -3.41 -4.44
CA ASN A 19 7.48 -4.54 -3.76
C ASN A 19 7.95 -5.68 -4.69
N ASN A 20 7.54 -5.68 -5.96
CA ASN A 20 8.02 -6.63 -6.96
C ASN A 20 9.36 -6.22 -7.59
N PHE A 21 9.74 -4.94 -7.48
CA PHE A 21 10.93 -4.39 -8.12
C PHE A 21 12.19 -4.84 -7.40
N GLY A 22 13.17 -5.35 -8.14
CA GLY A 22 14.40 -5.91 -7.59
C GLY A 22 14.23 -7.28 -6.92
N TRP A 23 13.05 -7.87 -7.01
CA TRP A 23 12.76 -9.22 -6.53
C TRP A 23 12.17 -10.11 -7.63
N ARG A 24 10.97 -9.77 -8.15
CA ARG A 24 10.26 -10.54 -9.19
C ARG A 24 10.50 -10.01 -10.60
N ILE A 25 10.83 -8.75 -10.71
CA ILE A 25 11.12 -8.09 -11.98
C ILE A 25 12.38 -7.23 -11.84
N ASP A 26 13.13 -7.17 -12.94
CA ASP A 26 14.35 -6.39 -13.06
C ASP A 26 14.09 -4.89 -13.32
N ALA A 27 15.15 -4.14 -13.56
CA ALA A 27 15.08 -2.71 -13.77
C ALA A 27 14.34 -2.33 -15.06
N GLU A 28 14.52 -3.10 -16.15
CA GLU A 28 13.86 -2.83 -17.43
C GLU A 28 12.35 -3.06 -17.34
N ALA A 29 11.94 -4.21 -16.79
CA ALA A 29 10.53 -4.52 -16.58
C ALA A 29 9.87 -3.54 -15.60
N SER A 30 10.60 -3.11 -14.55
CA SER A 30 10.12 -2.11 -13.60
C SER A 30 9.89 -0.76 -14.28
N ALA A 31 10.81 -0.32 -15.14
CA ALA A 31 10.66 0.93 -15.88
C ALA A 31 9.40 0.92 -16.77
N LYS A 32 9.12 -0.19 -17.48
CA LYS A 32 7.90 -0.34 -18.30
C LYS A 32 6.61 -0.26 -17.47
N VAL A 33 6.63 -0.81 -16.25
CA VAL A 33 5.49 -0.71 -15.31
C VAL A 33 5.33 0.73 -14.81
N ILE A 34 6.40 1.42 -14.46
CA ILE A 34 6.42 2.81 -14.02
C ILE A 34 5.88 3.74 -15.12
N ASP A 35 6.38 3.60 -16.35
CA ASP A 35 5.93 4.37 -17.51
C ASP A 35 4.43 4.21 -17.73
N THR A 36 3.96 2.96 -17.75
CA THR A 36 2.55 2.65 -17.91
C THR A 36 1.69 3.18 -16.76
N ALA A 37 2.19 3.18 -15.52
CA ALA A 37 1.49 3.74 -14.38
C ALA A 37 1.25 5.25 -14.56
N ILE A 38 2.29 6.00 -14.93
CA ILE A 38 2.21 7.43 -15.21
C ILE A 38 1.24 7.72 -16.37
N GLU A 39 1.37 6.99 -17.47
CA GLU A 39 0.47 7.09 -18.64
C GLU A 39 -0.99 6.80 -18.29
N SER A 40 -1.23 5.91 -17.30
CA SER A 40 -2.57 5.56 -16.82
C SER A 40 -3.11 6.53 -15.75
N GLY A 41 -2.37 7.60 -15.43
CA GLY A 41 -2.75 8.61 -14.45
C GLY A 41 -2.57 8.17 -12.99
N VAL A 42 -1.80 7.11 -12.73
CA VAL A 42 -1.41 6.71 -11.38
C VAL A 42 -0.28 7.62 -10.93
N THR A 43 -0.52 8.39 -9.87
CA THR A 43 0.45 9.35 -9.35
C THR A 43 1.04 8.95 -7.99
N PHE A 44 0.52 7.93 -7.33
CA PHE A 44 0.99 7.48 -6.03
C PHE A 44 1.84 6.21 -6.18
N PHE A 45 3.12 6.29 -5.80
CA PHE A 45 4.10 5.20 -5.88
C PHE A 45 4.59 4.88 -4.48
N ASP A 46 4.38 3.64 -4.04
CA ASP A 46 4.73 3.17 -2.70
C ASP A 46 5.82 2.12 -2.77
N THR A 47 6.98 2.44 -2.20
CA THR A 47 8.14 1.55 -2.06
C THR A 47 8.57 1.40 -0.61
N ALA A 48 9.73 0.84 -0.36
CA ALA A 48 10.43 0.77 0.93
C ALA A 48 11.92 0.52 0.70
N ASP A 49 12.74 0.95 1.65
CA ASP A 49 14.18 0.68 1.67
C ASP A 49 14.49 -0.82 1.55
N ARG A 50 13.73 -1.66 2.23
CA ARG A 50 13.91 -3.11 2.27
C ARG A 50 13.52 -3.83 0.96
N TYR A 51 12.70 -3.23 0.07
CA TYR A 51 12.23 -3.91 -1.14
C TYR A 51 13.39 -4.15 -2.11
N GLY A 52 13.64 -5.44 -2.43
CA GLY A 52 14.79 -5.83 -3.24
C GLY A 52 16.13 -5.37 -2.64
N LYS A 53 16.23 -5.20 -1.30
CA LYS A 53 17.41 -4.64 -0.62
C LYS A 53 17.85 -3.29 -1.20
N GLY A 54 16.89 -2.37 -1.35
CA GLY A 54 17.10 -1.04 -1.89
C GLY A 54 16.99 -0.94 -3.41
N GLN A 55 16.92 -2.06 -4.15
CA GLN A 55 16.82 -2.02 -5.60
C GLN A 55 15.51 -1.40 -6.08
N SER A 56 14.42 -1.57 -5.34
CA SER A 56 13.14 -0.96 -5.69
C SER A 56 13.23 0.57 -5.72
N GLU A 57 13.87 1.18 -4.75
CA GLU A 57 14.10 2.62 -4.72
C GLU A 57 15.06 3.07 -5.85
N ASP A 58 16.15 2.32 -6.11
CA ASP A 58 17.09 2.64 -7.18
C ASP A 58 16.44 2.55 -8.57
N PHE A 59 15.61 1.51 -8.82
CA PHE A 59 14.88 1.38 -10.09
C PHE A 59 13.88 2.52 -10.28
N LEU A 60 13.16 2.91 -9.21
CA LEU A 60 12.28 4.06 -9.23
C LEU A 60 13.05 5.35 -9.54
N GLY A 61 14.13 5.61 -8.82
CA GLY A 61 14.94 6.80 -9.02
C GLY A 61 15.47 6.94 -10.44
N ARG A 62 15.94 5.83 -11.04
CA ARG A 62 16.38 5.80 -12.45
C ARG A 62 15.24 6.03 -13.43
N ALA A 63 14.13 5.32 -13.25
CA ALA A 63 13.03 5.38 -14.20
C ALA A 63 12.27 6.71 -14.16
N LEU A 64 12.11 7.30 -12.98
CA LEU A 64 11.44 8.60 -12.84
C LEU A 64 12.27 9.74 -13.46
N GLY A 65 13.54 9.86 -13.13
CA GLY A 65 14.41 10.91 -13.66
C GLY A 65 13.73 12.29 -13.60
N LYS A 66 13.61 12.97 -14.74
CA LYS A 66 12.96 14.29 -14.86
C LYS A 66 11.45 14.29 -14.56
N ARG A 67 10.83 13.12 -14.45
CA ARG A 67 9.39 12.97 -14.14
C ARG A 67 9.10 12.86 -12.65
N ARG A 68 10.13 13.03 -11.79
CA ARG A 68 10.00 12.93 -10.32
C ARG A 68 8.83 13.77 -9.78
N ASP A 69 8.60 14.94 -10.34
CA ASP A 69 7.55 15.87 -9.91
C ASP A 69 6.14 15.50 -10.40
N GLN A 70 6.02 14.52 -11.27
CA GLN A 70 4.71 14.03 -11.75
C GLN A 70 4.07 13.03 -10.78
N VAL A 71 4.82 12.57 -9.76
CA VAL A 71 4.38 11.52 -8.84
C VAL A 71 4.53 11.95 -7.38
N ILE A 72 3.70 11.36 -6.54
CA ILE A 72 3.84 11.37 -5.08
C ILE A 72 4.56 10.09 -4.70
N LEU A 73 5.76 10.24 -4.15
CA LEU A 73 6.65 9.13 -3.83
C LEU A 73 6.63 8.86 -2.33
N ALA A 74 6.13 7.67 -1.99
CA ALA A 74 6.16 7.14 -0.64
C ALA A 74 7.26 6.08 -0.51
N THR A 75 8.05 6.14 0.56
CA THR A 75 8.94 5.06 0.95
C THR A 75 8.89 4.81 2.45
N LYS A 76 9.51 3.73 2.90
CA LYS A 76 9.44 3.28 4.29
C LYS A 76 10.82 2.92 4.82
N PHE A 77 10.96 2.98 6.15
CA PHE A 77 12.14 2.58 6.92
C PHE A 77 11.76 1.77 8.14
N GLY A 78 12.74 1.16 8.79
CA GLY A 78 12.57 0.54 10.11
C GLY A 78 12.53 -0.97 10.11
N MET A 79 12.24 -1.63 9.00
CA MET A 79 12.47 -3.06 8.85
C MET A 79 13.95 -3.37 8.61
N GLU A 80 14.39 -4.58 8.96
CA GLU A 80 15.79 -4.98 8.79
C GLU A 80 16.21 -5.00 7.32
N MET A 81 17.23 -4.20 7.00
CA MET A 81 17.91 -4.16 5.71
C MET A 81 19.07 -5.13 5.69
N GLU A 82 20.01 -4.95 6.62
CA GLU A 82 21.13 -5.79 6.92
C GLU A 82 21.21 -5.98 8.43
N LYS A 83 21.99 -6.94 8.91
CA LYS A 83 22.11 -7.25 10.35
C LYS A 83 22.39 -5.98 11.17
N GLY A 84 21.46 -5.60 12.02
CA GLY A 84 21.54 -4.44 12.89
C GLY A 84 21.11 -3.11 12.26
N GLN A 85 20.73 -3.07 10.98
CA GLN A 85 20.21 -1.89 10.30
C GLN A 85 18.69 -1.93 10.29
N GLN A 86 18.07 -1.56 11.41
CA GLN A 86 16.62 -1.57 11.60
C GLN A 86 16.18 -0.67 12.74
N GLY A 87 14.88 -0.46 12.86
CA GLY A 87 14.25 0.23 13.97
C GLY A 87 13.98 1.69 13.67
N ALA A 88 13.67 2.45 14.73
CA ALA A 88 13.20 3.82 14.61
C ALA A 88 14.02 4.81 15.46
N SER A 89 15.23 4.41 15.90
CA SER A 89 16.11 5.29 16.64
C SER A 89 16.50 6.52 15.80
N PRO A 90 16.68 7.70 16.41
CA PRO A 90 17.07 8.93 15.71
C PRO A 90 18.24 8.75 14.74
N LYS A 91 19.28 8.08 15.20
CA LYS A 91 20.47 7.79 14.36
C LYS A 91 20.10 6.99 13.12
N TYR A 92 19.35 5.90 13.29
CA TYR A 92 18.99 5.04 12.16
C TYR A 92 18.03 5.74 11.18
N VAL A 93 17.06 6.51 11.67
CA VAL A 93 16.13 7.29 10.82
C VAL A 93 16.89 8.25 9.91
N LEU A 94 17.91 8.98 10.42
CA LEU A 94 18.72 9.89 9.64
C LEU A 94 19.58 9.15 8.60
N GLU A 95 20.20 8.04 8.95
CA GLU A 95 20.97 7.20 8.02
C GLU A 95 20.07 6.60 6.91
N ALA A 96 18.90 6.12 7.28
CA ALA A 96 17.93 5.50 6.37
C ALA A 96 17.36 6.51 5.36
N VAL A 97 16.96 7.72 5.80
CA VAL A 97 16.42 8.74 4.90
C VAL A 97 17.46 9.19 3.88
N ASP A 98 18.70 9.42 4.29
CA ASP A 98 19.77 9.84 3.38
C ASP A 98 20.11 8.72 2.37
N ALA A 99 20.07 7.47 2.79
CA ALA A 99 20.25 6.33 1.91
C ALA A 99 19.10 6.21 0.90
N SER A 100 17.84 6.39 1.34
CA SER A 100 16.65 6.39 0.46
C SER A 100 16.70 7.54 -0.55
N LEU A 101 17.01 8.77 -0.13
CA LEU A 101 17.16 9.93 -1.03
C LEU A 101 18.21 9.68 -2.12
N ARG A 102 19.36 9.08 -1.76
CA ARG A 102 20.40 8.72 -2.73
C ARG A 102 19.92 7.69 -3.74
N ARG A 103 19.28 6.59 -3.29
CA ARG A 103 18.74 5.54 -4.19
C ARG A 103 17.64 6.07 -5.10
N LEU A 104 16.72 6.87 -4.54
CA LEU A 104 15.61 7.51 -5.26
C LEU A 104 16.06 8.67 -6.16
N ARG A 105 17.33 9.13 -6.04
CA ARG A 105 17.90 10.25 -6.83
C ARG A 105 17.06 11.52 -6.76
N THR A 106 16.62 11.85 -5.57
CA THR A 106 15.77 13.01 -5.28
C THR A 106 16.22 13.70 -4.00
N ASP A 107 15.88 14.96 -3.88
CA ASP A 107 16.14 15.79 -2.70
C ASP A 107 15.04 15.68 -1.63
N ARG A 108 13.87 15.07 -1.98
CA ARG A 108 12.74 14.95 -1.07
C ARG A 108 11.96 13.65 -1.23
N ILE A 109 11.37 13.20 -0.15
CA ILE A 109 10.35 12.12 -0.08
C ILE A 109 9.01 12.78 0.22
N ASP A 110 7.96 12.42 -0.53
CA ASP A 110 6.64 13.01 -0.30
C ASP A 110 5.93 12.40 0.91
N LEU A 111 6.03 11.09 1.12
CA LEU A 111 5.50 10.40 2.30
C LEU A 111 6.54 9.42 2.85
N TYR A 112 7.06 9.68 4.05
CA TYR A 112 8.03 8.82 4.70
C TYR A 112 7.38 8.05 5.85
N GLN A 113 7.40 6.71 5.80
CA GLN A 113 6.60 5.88 6.68
C GLN A 113 7.48 4.98 7.57
N LEU A 114 7.18 4.94 8.86
CA LEU A 114 7.70 3.89 9.73
C LEU A 114 7.02 2.56 9.36
N HIS A 115 7.80 1.60 8.85
CA HIS A 115 7.30 0.36 8.22
C HIS A 115 6.62 -0.59 9.22
N GLN A 116 7.04 -0.54 10.48
CA GLN A 116 6.46 -1.27 11.60
C GLN A 116 6.81 -0.57 12.92
N PRO A 117 6.01 -0.76 13.97
CA PRO A 117 6.36 -0.25 15.30
C PRO A 117 7.74 -0.78 15.76
N ASP A 118 8.53 0.08 16.40
CA ASP A 118 9.78 -0.31 17.06
C ASP A 118 9.61 -0.26 18.58
N PRO A 119 9.49 -1.40 19.26
CA PRO A 119 9.31 -1.44 20.71
C PRO A 119 10.56 -1.01 21.51
N LYS A 120 11.70 -0.83 20.83
CA LYS A 120 12.97 -0.47 21.48
C LYS A 120 13.19 1.05 21.51
N THR A 121 12.44 1.80 20.71
CA THR A 121 12.59 3.25 20.60
C THR A 121 11.29 3.94 21.02
N PRO A 122 11.31 4.85 22.00
CA PRO A 122 10.14 5.67 22.31
C PRO A 122 9.63 6.40 21.09
N ILE A 123 8.33 6.37 20.84
CA ILE A 123 7.74 7.00 19.66
C ILE A 123 7.98 8.52 19.63
N THR A 124 8.15 9.16 20.77
CA THR A 124 8.52 10.57 20.91
C THR A 124 9.84 10.90 20.24
N ASP A 125 10.84 10.02 20.34
CA ASP A 125 12.17 10.22 19.78
C ASP A 125 12.13 10.08 18.26
N THR A 126 11.40 9.06 17.79
CA THR A 126 11.15 8.86 16.35
C THR A 126 10.43 10.08 15.74
N LEU A 127 9.33 10.53 16.36
CA LEU A 127 8.57 11.69 15.88
C LEU A 127 9.38 12.98 15.94
N GLY A 128 10.24 13.15 16.95
CA GLY A 128 11.16 14.28 17.02
C GLY A 128 12.08 14.35 15.81
N THR A 129 12.70 13.22 15.45
CA THR A 129 13.59 13.13 14.29
C THR A 129 12.84 13.31 12.96
N LEU A 130 11.64 12.72 12.84
CA LEU A 130 10.80 12.89 11.65
C LEU A 130 10.37 14.35 11.47
N ASP A 131 10.06 15.07 12.56
CA ASP A 131 9.76 16.51 12.55
C ASP A 131 10.96 17.35 12.04
N GLU A 132 12.18 17.02 12.45
CA GLU A 132 13.39 17.65 11.92
C GLU A 132 13.52 17.43 10.41
N LEU A 133 13.25 16.24 9.90
CA LEU A 133 13.28 15.94 8.47
C LEU A 133 12.21 16.71 7.68
N VAL A 134 11.03 16.89 8.26
CA VAL A 134 9.96 17.71 7.66
C VAL A 134 10.38 19.18 7.62
N ARG A 135 10.91 19.74 8.71
CA ARG A 135 11.40 21.13 8.76
C ARG A 135 12.57 21.37 7.82
N ALA A 136 13.43 20.37 7.64
CA ALA A 136 14.54 20.44 6.70
C ALA A 136 14.09 20.30 5.22
N GLY A 137 12.81 20.00 4.95
CA GLY A 137 12.29 19.82 3.60
C GLY A 137 12.67 18.49 2.93
N LYS A 138 13.39 17.60 3.63
CA LYS A 138 13.73 16.25 3.13
C LYS A 138 12.49 15.34 3.03
N VAL A 139 11.49 15.58 3.86
CA VAL A 139 10.23 14.84 3.92
C VAL A 139 9.08 15.84 3.94
N ARG A 140 8.01 15.57 3.17
CA ARG A 140 6.82 16.44 3.16
C ARG A 140 5.79 16.03 4.19
N GLU A 141 5.49 14.73 4.25
CA GLU A 141 4.52 14.15 5.17
C GLU A 141 5.08 12.85 5.75
N ILE A 142 4.63 12.50 6.96
CA ILE A 142 5.02 11.27 7.65
C ILE A 142 3.83 10.35 7.86
N GLY A 143 4.08 9.05 7.88
CA GLY A 143 3.08 8.00 8.09
C GLY A 143 3.62 6.82 8.87
N CYS A 144 2.73 5.89 9.19
CA CYS A 144 3.11 4.62 9.83
C CYS A 144 2.45 3.43 9.14
N SER A 145 2.99 2.24 9.38
CA SER A 145 2.49 0.99 8.85
C SER A 145 2.47 -0.09 9.93
N ASN A 146 1.47 -0.97 9.88
CA ASN A 146 1.30 -2.07 10.84
C ASN A 146 1.08 -1.61 12.29
N PHE A 147 0.48 -0.45 12.46
CA PHE A 147 0.15 0.12 13.77
C PHE A 147 -1.22 -0.35 14.25
N SER A 148 -1.30 -0.73 15.52
CA SER A 148 -2.54 -0.94 16.25
C SER A 148 -3.18 0.39 16.62
N ILE A 149 -4.48 0.35 17.02
CA ILE A 149 -5.19 1.54 17.51
C ILE A 149 -4.48 2.18 18.72
N ALA A 150 -3.92 1.38 19.63
CA ALA A 150 -3.19 1.89 20.79
C ALA A 150 -1.94 2.68 20.36
N GLN A 151 -1.17 2.15 19.42
CA GLN A 151 0.04 2.80 18.90
C GLN A 151 -0.28 4.06 18.08
N ILE A 152 -1.40 4.06 17.32
CA ILE A 152 -1.86 5.26 16.61
C ILE A 152 -2.20 6.37 17.62
N ARG A 153 -2.88 6.05 18.71
CA ARG A 153 -3.21 6.99 19.78
C ARG A 153 -1.97 7.52 20.48
N GLU A 154 -1.07 6.63 20.90
CA GLU A 154 0.20 6.98 21.51
C GLU A 154 1.02 7.93 20.63
N ALA A 155 1.18 7.62 19.33
CA ALA A 155 1.90 8.47 18.40
C ALA A 155 1.24 9.85 18.24
N THR A 156 -0.10 9.90 18.20
CA THR A 156 -0.81 11.18 18.12
C THR A 156 -0.62 12.02 19.37
N ASP A 157 -0.71 11.41 20.55
CA ASP A 157 -0.55 12.12 21.83
C ASP A 157 0.91 12.57 22.02
N ALA A 158 1.87 11.81 21.52
CA ALA A 158 3.30 12.13 21.56
C ALA A 158 3.72 13.23 20.59
N SER A 159 2.93 13.53 19.55
CA SER A 159 3.31 14.49 18.49
C SER A 159 3.33 15.96 18.95
N GLN A 160 2.46 16.38 19.90
CA GLN A 160 2.43 17.66 20.61
C GLN A 160 3.03 18.87 19.87
N GLY A 161 2.41 19.31 18.76
CA GLY A 161 2.88 20.47 17.97
C GLY A 161 4.04 20.20 17.01
N ARG A 162 4.42 18.94 16.84
CA ARG A 162 5.37 18.44 15.85
C ARG A 162 4.63 17.87 14.64
N ALA A 163 5.37 17.43 13.64
CA ALA A 163 4.84 16.64 12.54
C ALA A 163 4.09 15.40 13.08
N GLN A 164 2.91 15.14 12.51
CA GLN A 164 2.04 14.03 12.90
C GLN A 164 1.93 13.03 11.76
N PHE A 165 1.72 11.76 12.08
CA PHE A 165 1.35 10.79 11.06
C PHE A 165 0.05 11.23 10.37
N VAL A 166 0.09 11.34 9.05
CA VAL A 166 -1.09 11.67 8.21
C VAL A 166 -1.73 10.44 7.59
N SER A 167 -1.05 9.29 7.68
CA SER A 167 -1.53 8.03 7.13
C SER A 167 -1.16 6.83 7.98
N VAL A 168 -2.01 5.79 7.87
CA VAL A 168 -1.77 4.44 8.40
C VAL A 168 -1.85 3.47 7.22
N GLN A 169 -0.81 2.62 7.06
CA GLN A 169 -0.77 1.61 6.02
C GLN A 169 -0.79 0.21 6.66
N ASN A 170 -1.94 -0.47 6.62
CA ASN A 170 -2.10 -1.84 7.15
C ASN A 170 -2.68 -2.77 6.08
N GLU A 171 -2.55 -4.08 6.30
CA GLU A 171 -3.19 -5.08 5.44
C GLU A 171 -4.70 -4.91 5.47
N PHE A 172 -5.33 -4.85 4.28
CA PHE A 172 -6.78 -4.77 4.19
C PHE A 172 -7.26 -5.23 2.81
N SER A 173 -8.17 -6.18 2.82
CA SER A 173 -8.82 -6.73 1.63
C SER A 173 -10.12 -7.42 2.04
N LEU A 174 -10.91 -7.90 1.09
CA LEU A 174 -12.10 -8.71 1.37
C LEU A 174 -11.79 -9.95 2.24
N PHE A 175 -10.59 -10.53 2.11
CA PHE A 175 -10.13 -11.69 2.88
C PHE A 175 -9.27 -11.36 4.11
N HIS A 176 -9.03 -10.08 4.38
CA HIS A 176 -8.35 -9.60 5.59
C HIS A 176 -9.04 -8.32 6.06
N ARG A 177 -10.10 -8.48 6.85
CA ARG A 177 -11.00 -7.40 7.30
C ARG A 177 -10.72 -6.92 8.72
N GLU A 178 -9.61 -7.33 9.30
CA GLU A 178 -9.25 -6.99 10.68
C GLU A 178 -9.28 -5.48 10.98
N PRO A 179 -8.84 -4.56 10.08
CA PRO A 179 -8.92 -3.12 10.33
C PRO A 179 -10.32 -2.57 10.58
N GLU A 180 -11.38 -3.24 10.11
CA GLU A 180 -12.78 -2.87 10.40
C GLU A 180 -13.15 -3.21 11.85
N THR A 181 -12.71 -4.37 12.35
CA THR A 181 -13.14 -4.95 13.64
C THR A 181 -12.24 -4.59 14.81
N ASN A 182 -10.94 -4.35 14.55
CA ASN A 182 -9.96 -3.98 15.59
C ASN A 182 -9.93 -2.47 15.91
N GLY A 183 -10.78 -1.67 15.25
CA GLY A 183 -10.94 -0.25 15.51
C GLY A 183 -9.97 0.68 14.75
N VAL A 184 -9.07 0.16 13.92
CA VAL A 184 -8.09 0.99 13.18
C VAL A 184 -8.78 1.87 12.13
N LEU A 185 -9.69 1.34 11.31
CA LEU A 185 -10.41 2.14 10.32
C LEU A 185 -11.29 3.23 10.96
N PRO A 186 -12.13 2.94 11.97
CA PRO A 186 -12.87 3.98 12.70
C PRO A 186 -11.96 5.05 13.31
N GLU A 187 -10.81 4.65 13.86
CA GLU A 187 -9.85 5.61 14.43
C GLU A 187 -9.22 6.50 13.36
N CYS A 188 -8.90 5.94 12.18
CA CYS A 188 -8.43 6.73 11.04
C CYS A 188 -9.49 7.76 10.60
N GLU A 189 -10.76 7.37 10.50
CA GLU A 189 -11.84 8.29 10.16
C GLU A 189 -11.99 9.40 11.20
N ARG A 190 -12.03 9.04 12.49
CA ARG A 190 -12.16 9.98 13.59
C ARG A 190 -11.04 11.03 13.63
N ARG A 191 -9.80 10.59 13.34
CA ARG A 191 -8.61 11.47 13.36
C ARG A 191 -8.31 12.09 12.01
N ARG A 192 -9.09 11.80 10.95
CA ARG A 192 -8.85 12.24 9.57
C ARG A 192 -7.50 11.78 9.03
N LEU A 193 -7.05 10.58 9.45
CA LEU A 193 -5.88 9.92 8.89
C LEU A 193 -6.28 9.20 7.60
N ALA A 194 -5.43 9.29 6.58
CA ALA A 194 -5.60 8.48 5.39
C ALA A 194 -5.27 7.02 5.70
N PHE A 195 -6.11 6.09 5.27
CA PHE A 195 -5.82 4.67 5.32
C PHE A 195 -5.32 4.19 3.95
N LEU A 196 -4.21 3.45 3.95
CA LEU A 196 -3.54 2.95 2.76
C LEU A 196 -3.50 1.41 2.81
N PRO A 197 -4.47 0.70 2.22
CA PRO A 197 -4.48 -0.76 2.22
C PRO A 197 -3.32 -1.32 1.40
N TYR A 198 -2.53 -2.23 2.01
CA TYR A 198 -1.61 -3.09 1.28
C TYR A 198 -2.18 -4.51 1.15
N PHE A 199 -1.69 -5.32 0.19
CA PHE A 199 -2.27 -6.59 -0.24
C PHE A 199 -3.77 -6.54 -0.57
N PRO A 200 -4.24 -5.51 -1.27
CA PRO A 200 -5.66 -5.28 -1.52
C PRO A 200 -6.32 -6.39 -2.33
N LEU A 201 -5.52 -7.19 -3.04
CA LEU A 201 -5.96 -8.31 -3.87
C LEU A 201 -5.70 -9.67 -3.22
N ALA A 202 -5.52 -9.72 -1.90
CA ALA A 202 -5.29 -10.96 -1.14
C ALA A 202 -4.26 -11.88 -1.84
N SER A 203 -3.02 -11.39 -2.04
CA SER A 203 -1.94 -12.07 -2.75
C SER A 203 -2.28 -12.47 -4.20
N GLY A 204 -3.30 -11.86 -4.78
CA GLY A 204 -3.77 -12.08 -6.15
C GLY A 204 -4.98 -13.02 -6.23
N LEU A 205 -5.56 -13.44 -5.10
CA LEU A 205 -6.79 -14.23 -5.06
C LEU A 205 -7.94 -13.48 -5.77
N LEU A 206 -8.05 -12.18 -5.56
CA LEU A 206 -9.07 -11.30 -6.14
C LEU A 206 -8.72 -10.81 -7.58
N THR A 207 -8.08 -11.65 -8.39
CA THR A 207 -7.73 -11.31 -9.80
C THR A 207 -8.30 -12.29 -10.82
N ALA A 208 -9.21 -13.18 -10.42
CA ALA A 208 -9.81 -14.26 -11.23
C ALA A 208 -8.81 -15.26 -11.84
N LYS A 209 -7.52 -15.19 -11.53
CA LYS A 209 -6.51 -16.13 -12.06
C LYS A 209 -6.46 -17.47 -11.32
N TYR A 210 -7.02 -17.50 -10.11
CA TYR A 210 -7.17 -18.72 -9.31
C TYR A 210 -8.64 -19.10 -9.30
N ARG A 211 -8.92 -20.32 -9.72
CA ARG A 211 -10.29 -20.85 -9.83
C ARG A 211 -10.38 -22.19 -9.14
N GLU A 212 -11.53 -22.50 -8.59
CA GLU A 212 -11.81 -23.79 -7.98
C GLU A 212 -11.54 -24.95 -8.96
N GLY A 213 -10.90 -26.03 -8.50
CA GLY A 213 -10.57 -27.19 -9.31
C GLY A 213 -9.52 -27.01 -10.42
N LYS A 214 -8.93 -25.81 -10.55
CA LYS A 214 -7.88 -25.56 -11.56
C LYS A 214 -6.47 -25.56 -10.96
N LYS A 215 -5.48 -25.99 -11.75
CA LYS A 215 -4.06 -25.90 -11.35
C LYS A 215 -3.67 -24.45 -11.12
N LEU A 216 -2.82 -24.20 -10.09
CA LEU A 216 -2.23 -22.90 -9.84
C LEU A 216 -1.38 -22.44 -11.03
N PRO A 217 -1.53 -21.20 -11.52
CA PRO A 217 -0.70 -20.69 -12.61
C PRO A 217 0.77 -20.67 -12.24
N GLU A 218 1.65 -21.13 -13.12
CA GLU A 218 3.11 -21.07 -12.93
C GLU A 218 3.61 -19.63 -12.68
N GLY A 219 4.60 -19.48 -11.81
CA GLY A 219 5.16 -18.17 -11.41
C GLY A 219 4.17 -17.27 -10.66
N SER A 220 3.07 -17.85 -10.16
CA SER A 220 2.14 -17.15 -9.30
C SER A 220 2.59 -17.20 -7.83
N ARG A 221 2.17 -16.21 -7.02
CA ARG A 221 2.49 -16.20 -5.59
C ARG A 221 2.06 -17.46 -4.87
N ALA A 222 0.91 -18.02 -5.24
CA ALA A 222 0.43 -19.27 -4.67
C ALA A 222 1.31 -20.46 -5.03
N ALA A 223 1.77 -20.56 -6.29
CA ALA A 223 2.70 -21.62 -6.73
C ALA A 223 4.07 -21.51 -6.04
N ASP A 224 4.52 -20.30 -5.73
CA ASP A 224 5.79 -20.03 -5.01
C ASP A 224 5.67 -20.19 -3.48
N GLY A 225 4.55 -20.68 -2.97
CA GLY A 225 4.32 -20.89 -1.53
C GLY A 225 4.02 -19.61 -0.74
N TRP A 226 3.79 -18.49 -1.43
CA TRP A 226 3.40 -17.23 -0.79
C TRP A 226 1.89 -17.15 -0.59
N GLY A 227 1.46 -17.00 0.67
CA GLY A 227 0.06 -16.83 1.03
C GLY A 227 -0.76 -18.11 1.13
N PRO A 228 -0.19 -19.28 1.56
CA PRO A 228 -0.95 -20.54 1.64
C PRO A 228 -2.23 -20.42 2.47
N LYS A 229 -2.25 -19.53 3.48
CA LYS A 229 -3.43 -19.32 4.34
C LYS A 229 -4.63 -18.71 3.61
N VAL A 230 -4.42 -18.06 2.46
CA VAL A 230 -5.49 -17.39 1.71
C VAL A 230 -6.05 -18.30 0.62
N PHE A 231 -5.27 -19.27 0.12
CA PHE A 231 -5.66 -20.17 -0.98
C PHE A 231 -6.27 -21.48 -0.46
N THR A 232 -7.37 -21.39 0.29
CA THR A 232 -8.16 -22.54 0.75
C THR A 232 -9.30 -22.81 -0.23
N GLU A 233 -9.82 -24.06 -0.25
CA GLU A 233 -11.00 -24.41 -1.04
C GLU A 233 -12.20 -23.51 -0.70
N GLN A 234 -12.41 -23.24 0.59
CA GLN A 234 -13.42 -22.32 1.07
C GLN A 234 -13.29 -20.92 0.48
N ASN A 235 -12.09 -20.34 0.50
CA ASN A 235 -11.86 -19.01 -0.07
C ASN A 235 -12.00 -19.01 -1.59
N LEU A 236 -11.65 -20.09 -2.27
CA LEU A 236 -11.86 -20.22 -3.72
C LEU A 236 -13.36 -20.28 -4.07
N ALA A 237 -14.17 -21.00 -3.29
CA ALA A 237 -15.63 -21.00 -3.45
C ALA A 237 -16.23 -19.59 -3.25
N ILE A 238 -15.79 -18.85 -2.22
CA ILE A 238 -16.19 -17.45 -2.04
C ILE A 238 -15.79 -16.59 -3.24
N VAL A 239 -14.59 -16.78 -3.79
CA VAL A 239 -14.12 -16.05 -4.98
C VAL A 239 -15.02 -16.31 -6.18
N GLU A 240 -15.49 -17.53 -6.41
CA GLU A 240 -16.44 -17.83 -7.49
C GLU A 240 -17.75 -17.03 -7.30
N LEU A 241 -18.32 -17.01 -6.11
CA LEU A 241 -19.52 -16.23 -5.80
C LEU A 241 -19.31 -14.72 -6.01
N LEU A 242 -18.13 -14.20 -5.62
CA LEU A 242 -17.79 -12.79 -5.85
C LEU A 242 -17.61 -12.48 -7.33
N ILE A 243 -17.09 -13.43 -8.13
CA ILE A 243 -16.98 -13.29 -9.58
C ILE A 243 -18.39 -13.23 -10.20
N GLU A 244 -19.26 -14.18 -9.87
CA GLU A 244 -20.65 -14.22 -10.34
C GLU A 244 -21.40 -12.93 -9.99
N PHE A 245 -21.24 -12.43 -8.76
CA PHE A 245 -21.82 -11.16 -8.34
C PHE A 245 -21.30 -10.00 -9.19
N ALA A 246 -19.97 -9.85 -9.37
CA ALA A 246 -19.40 -8.77 -10.15
C ALA A 246 -19.85 -8.83 -11.62
N GLU A 247 -19.83 -10.02 -12.24
CA GLU A 247 -20.27 -10.24 -13.63
C GLU A 247 -21.76 -9.93 -13.81
N SER A 248 -22.63 -10.25 -12.85
CA SER A 248 -24.05 -9.90 -12.87
C SER A 248 -24.30 -8.40 -12.93
N LYS A 249 -23.33 -7.60 -12.48
CA LYS A 249 -23.35 -6.13 -12.52
C LYS A 249 -22.55 -5.54 -13.71
N GLY A 250 -22.00 -6.40 -14.58
CA GLY A 250 -21.18 -5.98 -15.73
C GLY A 250 -19.77 -5.59 -15.37
N HIS A 251 -19.26 -6.03 -14.23
CA HIS A 251 -17.93 -5.73 -13.71
C HIS A 251 -17.07 -6.98 -13.48
N THR A 252 -15.82 -6.78 -13.17
CA THR A 252 -14.87 -7.84 -12.82
C THR A 252 -14.63 -7.90 -11.31
N ILE A 253 -14.15 -9.04 -10.80
CA ILE A 253 -13.75 -9.17 -9.38
C ILE A 253 -12.61 -8.20 -9.02
N LEU A 254 -11.77 -7.80 -9.98
CA LEU A 254 -10.73 -6.78 -9.75
C LEU A 254 -11.37 -5.43 -9.45
N GLU A 255 -12.35 -5.01 -10.25
CA GLU A 255 -13.13 -3.78 -10.01
C GLU A 255 -13.89 -3.86 -8.68
N LEU A 256 -14.47 -5.02 -8.38
CA LEU A 256 -15.12 -5.26 -7.08
C LEU A 256 -14.17 -5.01 -5.92
N ALA A 257 -12.97 -5.60 -5.95
CA ALA A 257 -11.99 -5.48 -4.86
C ALA A 257 -11.53 -4.03 -4.63
N PHE A 258 -11.28 -3.29 -5.71
CA PHE A 258 -10.92 -1.87 -5.61
C PHE A 258 -12.07 -1.01 -5.10
N SER A 259 -13.25 -1.19 -5.67
CA SER A 259 -14.45 -0.42 -5.32
C SER A 259 -14.89 -0.66 -3.89
N TRP A 260 -14.81 -1.92 -3.42
CA TRP A 260 -15.10 -2.26 -2.02
C TRP A 260 -14.12 -1.55 -1.07
N LEU A 261 -12.83 -1.58 -1.33
CA LEU A 261 -11.86 -0.85 -0.52
C LEU A 261 -12.11 0.66 -0.53
N LEU A 262 -12.37 1.23 -1.70
CA LEU A 262 -12.62 2.67 -1.87
C LEU A 262 -13.98 3.14 -1.31
N SER A 263 -14.92 2.23 -1.02
CA SER A 263 -16.16 2.55 -0.33
C SER A 263 -15.94 2.94 1.13
N HIS A 264 -14.81 2.54 1.72
CA HIS A 264 -14.42 2.93 3.07
C HIS A 264 -13.85 4.34 3.08
N LYS A 265 -14.48 5.22 3.82
CA LYS A 265 -14.21 6.66 3.81
C LYS A 265 -12.76 7.06 4.09
N PRO A 266 -12.01 6.43 5.03
CA PRO A 266 -10.62 6.79 5.27
C PRO A 266 -9.64 6.25 4.22
N VAL A 267 -10.05 5.31 3.35
CA VAL A 267 -9.15 4.77 2.31
C VAL A 267 -8.84 5.83 1.27
N ALA A 268 -7.57 6.24 1.19
CA ALA A 268 -7.15 7.29 0.27
C ALA A 268 -6.61 6.75 -1.06
N SER A 269 -5.89 5.63 -1.04
CA SER A 269 -5.33 4.99 -2.23
C SER A 269 -5.17 3.49 -2.02
N VAL A 270 -5.62 2.70 -2.98
CA VAL A 270 -5.47 1.24 -2.96
C VAL A 270 -4.13 0.88 -3.60
N ILE A 271 -3.17 0.43 -2.78
CA ILE A 271 -1.80 0.16 -3.21
C ILE A 271 -1.70 -1.28 -3.72
N ALA A 272 -1.74 -1.45 -5.04
CA ALA A 272 -1.65 -2.75 -5.69
C ALA A 272 -0.32 -2.94 -6.43
N GLY A 273 0.33 -4.08 -6.19
CA GLY A 273 1.55 -4.45 -6.89
C GLY A 273 1.30 -4.86 -8.34
N ALA A 274 2.16 -4.42 -9.26
CA ALA A 274 2.17 -4.86 -10.64
C ALA A 274 3.54 -5.39 -11.05
N SER A 275 3.56 -6.43 -11.88
CA SER A 275 4.80 -7.01 -12.44
C SER A 275 4.80 -6.96 -13.97
N LYS A 276 3.77 -6.39 -14.59
CA LYS A 276 3.61 -6.22 -16.04
C LYS A 276 2.77 -4.98 -16.33
N PRO A 277 2.98 -4.28 -17.45
CA PRO A 277 2.18 -3.12 -17.87
C PRO A 277 0.68 -3.36 -17.90
N GLU A 278 0.24 -4.54 -18.38
CA GLU A 278 -1.19 -4.87 -18.46
C GLU A 278 -1.87 -4.86 -17.09
N LYS A 279 -1.16 -5.31 -16.06
CA LYS A 279 -1.70 -5.34 -14.70
C LYS A 279 -1.92 -3.94 -14.12
N ILE A 280 -0.97 -3.02 -14.34
CA ILE A 280 -1.16 -1.64 -13.85
C ILE A 280 -2.25 -0.91 -14.64
N ARG A 281 -2.39 -1.16 -15.95
CA ARG A 281 -3.53 -0.64 -16.73
C ARG A 281 -4.86 -1.16 -16.21
N ALA A 282 -4.95 -2.45 -15.90
CA ALA A 282 -6.15 -3.05 -15.32
C ALA A 282 -6.47 -2.45 -13.93
N ASN A 283 -5.47 -2.35 -13.05
CA ASN A 283 -5.64 -1.73 -11.74
C ASN A 283 -6.12 -0.28 -11.86
N ALA A 284 -5.55 0.50 -12.79
CA ALA A 284 -5.91 1.91 -12.99
C ALA A 284 -7.38 2.11 -13.41
N LYS A 285 -7.95 1.14 -14.12
CA LYS A 285 -9.36 1.13 -14.53
C LYS A 285 -10.31 0.57 -13.47
N ALA A 286 -9.78 -0.15 -12.48
CA ALA A 286 -10.59 -0.88 -11.51
C ALA A 286 -11.27 0.00 -10.44
N ALA A 287 -10.99 1.32 -10.41
CA ALA A 287 -11.48 2.23 -9.37
C ALA A 287 -12.72 3.05 -9.78
N ASP A 288 -13.35 2.75 -10.92
CA ASP A 288 -14.42 3.58 -11.45
C ASP A 288 -15.83 3.11 -11.03
N TRP A 289 -15.99 1.87 -10.58
CA TRP A 289 -17.26 1.34 -10.10
C TRP A 289 -17.59 1.86 -8.70
N GLN A 290 -18.78 2.44 -8.53
CA GLN A 290 -19.31 2.89 -7.23
C GLN A 290 -20.34 1.87 -6.74
N LEU A 291 -20.02 1.17 -5.66
CA LEU A 291 -20.91 0.20 -5.02
C LEU A 291 -22.05 0.93 -4.30
N ALA A 292 -23.28 0.48 -4.54
CA ALA A 292 -24.44 0.89 -3.78
C ALA A 292 -24.48 0.21 -2.40
N ALA A 293 -25.31 0.70 -1.48
CA ALA A 293 -25.47 0.09 -0.15
C ALA A 293 -25.93 -1.38 -0.24
N ASP A 294 -26.81 -1.69 -1.17
CA ASP A 294 -27.30 -3.07 -1.41
C ASP A 294 -26.19 -3.97 -1.96
N ASP A 295 -25.27 -3.43 -2.78
CA ASP A 295 -24.11 -4.18 -3.28
C ASP A 295 -23.18 -4.56 -2.12
N LEU A 296 -22.90 -3.61 -1.22
CA LEU A 296 -22.09 -3.86 -0.02
C LEU A 296 -22.72 -4.92 0.90
N ALA A 297 -24.04 -4.87 1.09
CA ALA A 297 -24.77 -5.87 1.89
C ALA A 297 -24.71 -7.27 1.26
N GLN A 298 -24.79 -7.37 -0.08
CA GLN A 298 -24.67 -8.64 -0.80
C GLN A 298 -23.25 -9.20 -0.71
N ILE A 299 -22.22 -8.34 -0.88
CA ILE A 299 -20.82 -8.74 -0.70
C ILE A 299 -20.59 -9.27 0.71
N ASP A 300 -21.11 -8.59 1.73
CA ASP A 300 -21.02 -9.05 3.12
C ASP A 300 -21.73 -10.36 3.37
N ALA A 301 -22.85 -10.62 2.70
CA ALA A 301 -23.55 -11.91 2.77
C ALA A 301 -22.72 -13.03 2.13
N ILE A 302 -22.13 -12.79 0.96
CA ILE A 302 -21.24 -13.75 0.29
C ILE A 302 -20.02 -14.06 1.18
N MET A 303 -19.39 -13.04 1.76
CA MET A 303 -18.23 -13.26 2.65
C MET A 303 -18.54 -14.05 3.91
N ARG A 304 -19.80 -14.07 4.36
CA ARG A 304 -20.26 -14.87 5.53
C ARG A 304 -20.72 -16.28 5.17
N SER A 305 -20.96 -16.59 3.91
CA SER A 305 -21.46 -17.91 3.48
C SER A 305 -20.38 -18.99 3.41
N GLY A 306 -19.14 -18.63 3.53
CA GLY A 306 -17.98 -19.52 3.61
C GLY A 306 -17.28 -19.35 4.95
#